data_640f083b4ea5e8120d35532f616a1689
#
_entry.id   640f083b4ea5e8120d35532f616a1689
#
_cell.length_a   1.000
_cell.length_b   1.000
_cell.length_c   1.000
_cell.angle_alpha   90.00
_cell.angle_beta   90.00
_cell.angle_gamma   90.00
#
_symmetry.space_group_name_H-M   'P 1'
#
loop_
_entity.id
_entity.type
_entity.pdbx_description
1 polymer ?
#
loop_
_entity_poly.entity_id
_entity_poly.type
_entity_poly.pdbx_seq_one_letter_code
_entity_poly.pdbx_strand_id
1 'polypeptide(L)'
;VLFEGREIQKKEMEEHRRSHISFVFQNYNLIDYMTPVENVELTAKEDALPILEKLGLSKDEAKRNVLKLSGGQQQRVAIARALASGNPVILADEPTGNLDEDMAKEITGIFQEAAKEYGKCVIIVSHSSEVAKQADVVFEMSHGKLNRAEV
;
A
#
# COMPACT_ATOMS: atom_id res chain seq x y z
N VAL A 1 -9.35 -19.21 4.07
CA VAL A 1 -8.11 -18.50 3.73
C VAL A 1 -6.95 -19.21 4.38
N LEU A 2 -5.86 -19.39 3.62
CA LEU A 2 -4.61 -19.96 4.16
C LEU A 2 -3.60 -18.83 4.37
N PHE A 3 -2.93 -18.82 5.53
CA PHE A 3 -1.83 -17.94 5.85
C PHE A 3 -0.72 -18.75 6.50
N GLU A 4 0.49 -18.71 5.97
CA GLU A 4 1.63 -19.54 6.41
C GLU A 4 1.29 -21.04 6.55
N GLY A 5 0.50 -21.56 5.58
CA GLY A 5 0.06 -22.96 5.58
C GLY A 5 -1.05 -23.33 6.56
N ARG A 6 -1.52 -22.37 7.39
CA ARG A 6 -2.62 -22.58 8.34
C ARG A 6 -3.92 -21.96 7.79
N GLU A 7 -5.02 -22.69 7.94
CA GLU A 7 -6.34 -22.15 7.63
C GLU A 7 -6.81 -21.18 8.71
N ILE A 8 -7.09 -19.92 8.29
CA ILE A 8 -7.66 -18.90 9.15
C ILE A 8 -9.17 -19.09 9.24
N GLN A 9 -9.66 -19.37 10.44
CA GLN A 9 -11.08 -19.58 10.69
C GLN A 9 -11.84 -18.25 10.71
N LYS A 10 -13.15 -18.30 10.45
CA LYS A 10 -14.02 -17.10 10.37
C LYS A 10 -13.92 -16.20 11.61
N LYS A 11 -13.83 -16.79 12.80
CA LYS A 11 -13.70 -16.08 14.09
C LYS A 11 -12.37 -15.37 14.28
N GLU A 12 -11.34 -15.78 13.54
CA GLU A 12 -9.97 -15.22 13.61
C GLU A 12 -9.71 -14.17 12.52
N MET A 13 -10.63 -14.03 11.56
CA MET A 13 -10.45 -13.17 10.38
C MET A 13 -10.27 -11.68 10.72
N GLU A 14 -10.92 -11.18 11.76
CA GLU A 14 -10.81 -9.78 12.17
C GLU A 14 -9.40 -9.50 12.73
N GLU A 15 -8.95 -10.34 13.67
CA GLU A 15 -7.60 -10.24 14.23
C GLU A 15 -6.53 -10.45 13.14
N HIS A 16 -6.74 -11.42 12.26
CA HIS A 16 -5.84 -11.68 11.15
C HIS A 16 -5.71 -10.46 10.23
N ARG A 17 -6.81 -9.82 9.85
CA ARG A 17 -6.77 -8.59 9.03
C ARG A 17 -6.04 -7.46 9.74
N ARG A 18 -6.29 -7.27 11.04
CA ARG A 18 -5.66 -6.22 11.82
C ARG A 18 -4.15 -6.41 11.98
N SER A 19 -3.71 -7.65 12.20
CA SER A 19 -2.34 -7.96 12.61
C SER A 19 -1.41 -8.37 11.45
N HIS A 20 -1.97 -8.77 10.31
CA HIS A 20 -1.18 -9.32 9.21
C HIS A 20 -1.37 -8.60 7.87
N ILE A 21 -2.47 -7.84 7.69
CA ILE A 21 -2.80 -7.27 6.39
C ILE A 21 -2.94 -5.75 6.50
N SER A 22 -2.27 -5.04 5.61
CA SER A 22 -2.49 -3.61 5.38
C SER A 22 -3.07 -3.39 4.00
N PHE A 23 -3.95 -2.39 3.87
CA PHE A 23 -4.61 -2.06 2.62
C PHE A 23 -4.15 -0.69 2.11
N VAL A 24 -3.95 -0.61 0.79
CA VAL A 24 -3.78 0.62 0.04
C VAL A 24 -4.84 0.65 -1.06
N PHE A 25 -5.70 1.67 -1.04
CA PHE A 25 -6.83 1.80 -1.96
C PHE A 25 -6.56 2.87 -3.02
N GLN A 26 -7.23 2.75 -4.16
CA GLN A 26 -7.20 3.74 -5.24
C GLN A 26 -7.62 5.15 -4.76
N ASN A 27 -8.62 5.24 -3.90
CA ASN A 27 -9.12 6.49 -3.33
C ASN A 27 -8.42 6.88 -2.01
N TYR A 28 -7.21 6.35 -1.77
CA TYR A 28 -6.34 6.61 -0.61
C TYR A 28 -6.96 6.23 0.74
N ASN A 29 -8.26 6.41 0.92
CA ASN A 29 -9.02 6.13 2.14
C ASN A 29 -8.36 6.76 3.39
N LEU A 30 -7.96 8.02 3.25
CA LEU A 30 -7.41 8.84 4.33
C LEU A 30 -8.54 9.52 5.10
N ILE A 31 -8.27 9.91 6.33
CA ILE A 31 -9.21 10.68 7.13
C ILE A 31 -9.02 12.16 6.83
N ASP A 32 -9.99 12.76 6.18
CA ASP A 32 -9.93 14.08 5.53
C ASP A 32 -9.57 15.24 6.45
N TYR A 33 -9.99 15.20 7.71
CA TYR A 33 -9.72 16.25 8.69
C TYR A 33 -8.39 16.09 9.43
N MET A 34 -7.66 15.01 9.17
CA MET A 34 -6.36 14.72 9.77
C MET A 34 -5.20 15.20 8.89
N THR A 35 -4.04 15.34 9.52
CA THR A 35 -2.75 15.50 8.86
C THR A 35 -2.21 14.16 8.35
N PRO A 36 -1.21 14.13 7.45
CA PRO A 36 -0.46 12.92 7.11
C PRO A 36 0.07 12.15 8.33
N VAL A 37 0.70 12.85 9.27
CA VAL A 37 1.21 12.22 10.50
C VAL A 37 0.09 11.50 11.25
N GLU A 38 -1.02 12.18 11.55
CA GLU A 38 -2.16 11.59 12.25
C GLU A 38 -2.77 10.39 11.49
N ASN A 39 -2.87 10.47 10.16
CA ASN A 39 -3.36 9.35 9.35
C ASN A 39 -2.46 8.11 9.45
N VAL A 40 -1.14 8.28 9.48
CA VAL A 40 -0.18 7.18 9.62
C VAL A 40 -0.18 6.62 11.04
N GLU A 41 -0.25 7.48 12.05
CA GLU A 41 -0.26 7.10 13.47
C GLU A 41 -1.47 6.25 13.88
N LEU A 42 -2.56 6.25 13.09
CA LEU A 42 -3.69 5.34 13.32
C LEU A 42 -3.30 3.85 13.35
N THR A 43 -2.24 3.49 12.65
CA THR A 43 -1.78 2.09 12.53
C THR A 43 -0.30 1.92 12.87
N ALA A 44 0.45 3.01 12.97
CA ALA A 44 1.89 2.97 13.20
C ALA A 44 2.25 2.40 14.58
N LYS A 45 3.34 1.64 14.59
CA LYS A 45 4.00 1.15 15.82
C LYS A 45 5.16 2.06 16.24
N GLU A 46 5.57 2.97 15.36
CA GLU A 46 6.69 3.89 15.51
C GLU A 46 6.29 5.29 15.03
N ASP A 47 7.19 6.29 15.21
CA ASP A 47 6.98 7.66 14.75
C ASP A 47 6.69 7.68 13.22
N ALA A 48 5.61 8.37 12.84
CA ALA A 48 5.17 8.48 11.46
C ALA A 48 6.04 9.41 10.60
N LEU A 49 6.71 10.40 11.21
CA LEU A 49 7.43 11.43 10.46
C LEU A 49 8.60 10.86 9.63
N PRO A 50 9.46 9.98 10.16
CA PRO A 50 10.58 9.42 9.38
C PRO A 50 10.13 8.68 8.13
N ILE A 51 9.05 7.90 8.20
CA ILE A 51 8.55 7.17 7.03
C ILE A 51 7.92 8.11 6.01
N LEU A 52 7.22 9.15 6.44
CA LEU A 52 6.68 10.17 5.54
C LEU A 52 7.79 10.95 4.82
N GLU A 53 8.85 11.34 5.52
CA GLU A 53 10.02 11.99 4.93
C GLU A 53 10.73 11.06 3.92
N LYS A 54 10.90 9.78 4.27
CA LYS A 54 11.48 8.78 3.36
C LYS A 54 10.66 8.63 2.08
N LEU A 55 9.33 8.75 2.16
CA LEU A 55 8.42 8.72 1.02
C LEU A 55 8.27 10.10 0.34
N GLY A 56 9.13 11.06 0.62
CA GLY A 56 9.23 12.33 -0.08
C GLY A 56 8.26 13.42 0.36
N LEU A 57 7.63 13.30 1.54
CA LEU A 57 6.87 14.40 2.13
C LEU A 57 7.78 15.23 3.03
N SER A 58 7.77 16.54 2.85
CA SER A 58 8.45 17.47 3.77
C SER A 58 7.73 17.51 5.14
N LYS A 59 8.45 17.98 6.17
CA LYS A 59 7.88 18.18 7.51
C LYS A 59 6.66 19.09 7.51
N ASP A 60 6.64 20.09 6.65
CA ASP A 60 5.52 21.03 6.52
C ASP A 60 4.30 20.37 5.87
N GLU A 61 4.52 19.54 4.84
CA GLU A 61 3.46 18.75 4.21
C GLU A 61 2.89 17.71 5.16
N ALA A 62 3.74 17.05 5.95
CA ALA A 62 3.34 16.04 6.92
C ALA A 62 2.44 16.58 8.06
N LYS A 63 2.44 17.90 8.28
CA LYS A 63 1.69 18.58 9.36
C LYS A 63 0.48 19.39 8.88
N ARG A 64 0.28 19.54 7.56
CA ARG A 64 -0.90 20.23 7.04
C ARG A 64 -2.05 19.27 6.82
N ASN A 65 -3.26 19.79 6.63
CA ASN A 65 -4.43 18.96 6.33
C ASN A 65 -4.18 18.12 5.05
N VAL A 66 -4.49 16.83 5.10
CA VAL A 66 -4.21 15.87 4.03
C VAL A 66 -4.89 16.24 2.70
N LEU A 67 -6.04 16.89 2.73
CA LEU A 67 -6.75 17.36 1.52
C LEU A 67 -6.00 18.50 0.76
N LYS A 68 -4.99 19.11 1.37
CA LYS A 68 -4.14 20.12 0.72
C LYS A 68 -2.96 19.51 -0.05
N LEU A 69 -2.81 18.20 0.00
CA LEU A 69 -1.78 17.47 -0.72
C LEU A 69 -2.25 17.09 -2.12
N SER A 70 -1.30 16.92 -3.04
CA SER A 70 -1.56 16.36 -4.36
C SER A 70 -2.00 14.89 -4.26
N GLY A 71 -2.61 14.34 -5.32
CA GLY A 71 -3.04 12.95 -5.35
C GLY A 71 -1.87 11.96 -5.08
N GLY A 72 -0.72 12.20 -5.71
CA GLY A 72 0.48 11.38 -5.46
C GLY A 72 1.00 11.48 -4.04
N GLN A 73 0.94 12.66 -3.42
CA GLN A 73 1.30 12.83 -2.01
C GLN A 73 0.32 12.11 -1.09
N GLN A 74 -0.99 12.20 -1.35
CA GLN A 74 -2.00 11.45 -0.59
C GLN A 74 -1.79 9.94 -0.71
N GLN A 75 -1.44 9.45 -1.91
CA GLN A 75 -1.12 8.03 -2.11
C GLN A 75 0.10 7.61 -1.30
N ARG A 76 1.15 8.44 -1.25
CA ARG A 76 2.33 8.17 -0.39
C ARG A 76 1.98 8.13 1.09
N VAL A 77 1.05 8.96 1.56
CA VAL A 77 0.51 8.89 2.94
C VAL A 77 -0.20 7.55 3.19
N ALA A 78 -1.03 7.09 2.24
CA ALA A 78 -1.71 5.80 2.36
C ALA A 78 -0.72 4.62 2.41
N ILE A 79 0.35 4.68 1.61
CA ILE A 79 1.44 3.68 1.62
C ILE A 79 2.24 3.77 2.93
N ALA A 80 2.58 4.99 3.39
CA ALA A 80 3.24 5.19 4.67
C ALA A 80 2.46 4.54 5.81
N ARG A 81 1.14 4.73 5.85
CA ARG A 81 0.24 4.10 6.82
C ARG A 81 0.30 2.57 6.76
N ALA A 82 0.32 2.01 5.55
CA ALA A 82 0.42 0.57 5.37
C ALA A 82 1.79 0.00 5.81
N LEU A 83 2.88 0.71 5.53
CA LEU A 83 4.24 0.31 5.94
C LEU A 83 4.44 0.44 7.45
N ALA A 84 3.99 1.54 8.04
CA ALA A 84 4.16 1.85 9.47
C ALA A 84 3.39 0.89 10.40
N SER A 85 2.35 0.22 9.90
CA SER A 85 1.61 -0.79 10.67
C SER A 85 2.48 -1.99 11.08
N GLY A 86 3.59 -2.24 10.37
CA GLY A 86 4.45 -3.39 10.57
C GLY A 86 3.87 -4.72 10.07
N ASN A 87 2.67 -4.73 9.48
CA ASN A 87 2.03 -5.94 8.98
C ASN A 87 2.83 -6.57 7.82
N PRO A 88 2.93 -7.90 7.73
CA PRO A 88 3.77 -8.57 6.73
C PRO A 88 3.19 -8.54 5.31
N VAL A 89 1.88 -8.34 5.15
CA VAL A 89 1.21 -8.33 3.84
C VAL A 89 0.63 -6.96 3.53
N ILE A 90 0.87 -6.47 2.32
CA ILE A 90 0.23 -5.26 1.78
C ILE A 90 -0.64 -5.69 0.58
N LEU A 91 -1.93 -5.36 0.65
CA LEU A 91 -2.87 -5.51 -0.45
C LEU A 91 -3.14 -4.12 -1.03
N ALA A 92 -2.82 -3.91 -2.30
CA ALA A 92 -3.02 -2.66 -2.99
C ALA A 92 -4.02 -2.85 -4.14
N ASP A 93 -5.10 -2.08 -4.12
CA ASP A 93 -6.16 -2.11 -5.12
C ASP A 93 -6.07 -0.85 -5.98
N GLU A 94 -5.69 -1.00 -7.25
CA GLU A 94 -5.45 0.06 -8.22
C GLU A 94 -4.65 1.26 -7.66
N PRO A 95 -3.49 1.03 -7.01
CA PRO A 95 -2.79 2.08 -6.26
C PRO A 95 -2.23 3.20 -7.13
N THR A 96 -2.21 3.02 -8.45
CA THR A 96 -1.71 3.99 -9.42
C THR A 96 -2.79 4.51 -10.37
N GLY A 97 -4.04 4.07 -10.22
CA GLY A 97 -5.12 4.34 -11.19
C GLY A 97 -5.51 5.82 -11.34
N ASN A 98 -5.23 6.66 -10.34
CA ASN A 98 -5.53 8.10 -10.36
C ASN A 98 -4.27 8.97 -10.57
N LEU A 99 -3.14 8.38 -10.95
CA LEU A 99 -1.85 9.05 -11.06
C LEU A 99 -1.40 9.13 -12.52
N ASP A 100 -0.59 10.15 -12.84
CA ASP A 100 0.13 10.19 -14.10
C ASP A 100 1.23 9.12 -14.17
N GLU A 101 1.80 8.93 -15.35
CA GLU A 101 2.74 7.84 -15.61
C GLU A 101 4.02 7.92 -14.76
N ASP A 102 4.56 9.12 -14.55
CA ASP A 102 5.80 9.31 -13.78
C ASP A 102 5.54 9.02 -12.30
N MET A 103 4.43 9.52 -11.77
CA MET A 103 4.00 9.26 -10.40
C MET A 103 3.67 7.78 -10.17
N ALA A 104 3.05 7.12 -11.16
CA ALA A 104 2.75 5.69 -11.11
C ALA A 104 4.04 4.85 -11.02
N LYS A 105 5.09 5.21 -11.76
CA LYS A 105 6.42 4.57 -11.67
C LYS A 105 7.04 4.74 -10.28
N GLU A 106 6.99 5.95 -9.73
CA GLU A 106 7.52 6.21 -8.38
C GLU A 106 6.78 5.38 -7.32
N ILE A 107 5.45 5.35 -7.37
CA ILE A 107 4.63 4.56 -6.43
C ILE A 107 4.92 3.05 -6.57
N THR A 108 5.07 2.56 -7.79
CA THR A 108 5.43 1.14 -8.01
C THR A 108 6.82 0.83 -7.45
N GLY A 109 7.79 1.76 -7.60
CA GLY A 109 9.11 1.65 -7.00
C GLY A 109 9.07 1.53 -5.47
N ILE A 110 8.19 2.28 -4.81
CA ILE A 110 7.98 2.18 -3.34
C ILE A 110 7.49 0.78 -2.94
N PHE A 111 6.56 0.19 -3.71
CA PHE A 111 6.11 -1.17 -3.44
C PHE A 111 7.20 -2.21 -3.65
N GLN A 112 8.05 -2.04 -4.68
CA GLN A 112 9.22 -2.91 -4.87
C GLN A 112 10.21 -2.80 -3.70
N GLU A 113 10.49 -1.59 -3.22
CA GLU A 113 11.32 -1.37 -2.04
C GLU A 113 10.69 -2.04 -0.81
N ALA A 114 9.37 -1.91 -0.63
CA ALA A 114 8.66 -2.57 0.47
C ALA A 114 8.85 -4.10 0.45
N ALA A 115 8.80 -4.72 -0.72
CA ALA A 115 9.02 -6.15 -0.86
C ALA A 115 10.49 -6.54 -0.62
N LYS A 116 11.45 -5.84 -1.22
CA LYS A 116 12.87 -6.22 -1.21
C LYS A 116 13.60 -5.85 0.08
N GLU A 117 13.37 -4.64 0.59
CA GLU A 117 14.11 -4.12 1.75
C GLU A 117 13.38 -4.39 3.07
N TYR A 118 12.03 -4.33 3.08
CA TYR A 118 11.25 -4.57 4.30
C TYR A 118 10.68 -5.98 4.40
N GLY A 119 10.95 -6.85 3.42
CA GLY A 119 10.49 -8.24 3.40
C GLY A 119 8.97 -8.39 3.39
N LYS A 120 8.24 -7.42 2.84
CA LYS A 120 6.78 -7.47 2.76
C LYS A 120 6.32 -8.35 1.60
N CYS A 121 5.23 -9.07 1.80
CA CYS A 121 4.47 -9.66 0.69
C CYS A 121 3.54 -8.59 0.12
N VAL A 122 3.84 -8.07 -1.07
CA VAL A 122 3.03 -7.03 -1.73
C VAL A 122 2.20 -7.67 -2.83
N ILE A 123 0.90 -7.53 -2.75
CA ILE A 123 -0.06 -8.01 -3.75
C ILE A 123 -0.79 -6.79 -4.32
N ILE A 124 -0.61 -6.56 -5.62
CA ILE A 124 -1.22 -5.42 -6.31
C ILE A 124 -2.27 -5.94 -7.30
N VAL A 125 -3.46 -5.40 -7.24
CA VAL A 125 -4.47 -5.54 -8.31
C VAL A 125 -4.36 -4.29 -9.18
N SER A 126 -4.12 -4.48 -10.48
CA SER A 126 -4.02 -3.36 -11.42
C SER A 126 -4.38 -3.78 -12.85
N HIS A 127 -4.84 -2.80 -13.64
CA HIS A 127 -5.01 -2.93 -15.08
C HIS A 127 -3.77 -2.43 -15.87
N SER A 128 -2.75 -1.92 -15.19
CA SER A 128 -1.56 -1.35 -15.79
C SER A 128 -0.53 -2.43 -16.17
N SER A 129 -0.21 -2.52 -17.45
CA SER A 129 0.88 -3.37 -17.93
C SER A 129 2.25 -2.92 -17.40
N GLU A 130 2.43 -1.63 -17.14
CA GLU A 130 3.69 -1.10 -16.60
C GLU A 130 3.91 -1.53 -15.14
N VAL A 131 2.86 -1.63 -14.35
CA VAL A 131 2.92 -2.20 -12.99
C VAL A 131 3.23 -3.69 -13.07
N ALA A 132 2.58 -4.42 -13.98
CA ALA A 132 2.81 -5.85 -14.17
C ALA A 132 4.27 -6.18 -14.53
N LYS A 133 4.89 -5.42 -15.45
CA LYS A 133 6.31 -5.58 -15.83
C LYS A 133 7.31 -5.40 -14.69
N GLN A 134 6.90 -4.74 -13.62
CA GLN A 134 7.75 -4.47 -12.46
C GLN A 134 7.54 -5.48 -11.32
N ALA A 135 6.60 -6.42 -11.46
CA ALA A 135 6.32 -7.44 -10.46
C ALA A 135 7.22 -8.67 -10.62
N ASP A 136 7.54 -9.33 -9.51
CA ASP A 136 8.31 -10.59 -9.53
C ASP A 136 7.48 -11.75 -10.08
N VAL A 137 6.15 -11.71 -9.89
CA VAL A 137 5.19 -12.71 -10.35
C VAL A 137 3.90 -12.03 -10.78
N VAL A 138 3.37 -12.41 -11.92
CA VAL A 138 2.11 -11.87 -12.45
C VAL A 138 1.08 -12.99 -12.58
N PHE A 139 -0.14 -12.70 -12.14
CA PHE A 139 -1.31 -13.53 -12.37
C PHE A 139 -2.34 -12.74 -13.15
N GLU A 140 -2.87 -13.34 -14.20
CA GLU A 140 -4.00 -12.80 -14.96
C GLU A 140 -5.30 -13.42 -14.46
N MET A 141 -6.28 -12.57 -14.17
CA MET A 141 -7.63 -13.02 -13.81
C MET A 141 -8.55 -12.96 -15.02
N SER A 142 -9.03 -14.11 -15.44
CA SER A 142 -9.99 -14.24 -16.52
C SER A 142 -11.12 -15.20 -16.14
N HIS A 143 -12.38 -14.77 -16.32
CA HIS A 143 -13.58 -15.58 -16.01
C HIS A 143 -13.56 -16.21 -14.60
N GLY A 144 -13.06 -15.47 -13.61
CA GLY A 144 -12.99 -15.92 -12.21
C GLY A 144 -11.88 -16.93 -11.92
N LYS A 145 -10.95 -17.16 -12.86
CA LYS A 145 -9.79 -18.01 -12.70
C LYS A 145 -8.51 -17.21 -12.75
N LEU A 146 -7.56 -17.54 -11.87
CA LEU A 146 -6.21 -16.98 -11.87
C LEU A 146 -5.28 -17.91 -12.66
N ASN A 147 -4.60 -17.35 -13.66
CA ASN A 147 -3.56 -18.04 -14.43
C ASN A 147 -2.26 -17.30 -14.23
N ARG A 148 -1.16 -18.02 -14.02
CA ARG A 148 0.17 -17.40 -13.98
C ARG A 148 0.52 -16.92 -15.38
N ALA A 149 0.85 -15.64 -15.51
CA ALA A 149 1.33 -15.06 -16.75
C ALA A 149 2.86 -15.16 -16.84
N GLU A 150 3.39 -15.40 -18.03
CA GLU A 150 4.81 -15.20 -18.34
C GLU A 150 4.99 -13.71 -18.69
N VAL A 151 5.89 -13.00 -17.98
CA VAL A 151 6.21 -11.58 -18.18
C VAL A 151 7.53 -11.47 -18.91
#